data_6f1edca78436bde6a39795b9d60b5e46
#
_entry.id   6f1edca78436bde6a39795b9d60b5e46
#
_cell.length_a   1.000
_cell.length_b   1.000
_cell.length_c   1.000
_cell.angle_alpha   90.00
_cell.angle_beta   90.00
_cell.angle_gamma   90.00
#
_symmetry.space_group_name_H-M   'P 1'
#
loop_
_entity.id
_entity.type
_entity.pdbx_description
1 polymer ?
#
loop_
_entity_poly.entity_id
_entity_poly.type
_entity_poly.pdbx_seq_one_letter_code
_entity_poly.pdbx_strand_id
1 'polypeptide(L)'
;MALLLDNDADASCINNRSESPLHAAARSGNKEILGKLLQKGADINVTDNEGRTPLICLLDNKRTDAALFLMDQGADTEVADASGHKAIDYATAHGLREVVARLSCGNDRDARGNTPLHQAVYNGQGEIVRTLLLSDKSMLDSTNDGGETPLILACMQGNLVMVNLLLGTGADPGKAMLSGNAPIHYAAISGNRFIGEALLKAKAAVDAQNDNGETPLILAAKEGHNDFVSVLLEFHANVSISDNLQHTALYYAGERGFNEIVEKLLENGAE
;
A
#
# COMPACT_ATOMS: atom_id res chain seq x y z
N MET A 1 38.03 -3.53 -12.29
CA MET A 1 37.80 -4.34 -11.10
C MET A 1 38.14 -5.81 -11.28
N ALA A 2 37.71 -6.52 -12.33
CA ALA A 2 38.08 -7.94 -12.56
C ALA A 2 39.61 -8.16 -12.56
N LEU A 3 40.38 -7.36 -13.31
CA LEU A 3 41.84 -7.41 -13.35
C LEU A 3 42.51 -7.17 -11.98
N LEU A 4 41.92 -6.34 -11.11
CA LEU A 4 42.47 -6.09 -9.77
C LEU A 4 42.23 -7.30 -8.86
N LEU A 5 41.06 -7.94 -8.98
CA LEU A 5 40.74 -9.16 -8.23
C LEU A 5 41.59 -10.37 -8.66
N ASP A 6 41.92 -10.44 -9.95
CA ASP A 6 42.80 -11.47 -10.49
C ASP A 6 44.26 -11.28 -9.99
N ASN A 7 44.60 -10.10 -9.45
CA ASN A 7 45.89 -9.74 -8.84
C ASN A 7 45.81 -9.58 -7.30
N ASP A 8 44.98 -10.36 -6.65
CA ASP A 8 44.81 -10.44 -5.17
C ASP A 8 44.46 -9.14 -4.46
N ALA A 9 43.71 -8.24 -5.15
CA ALA A 9 43.13 -7.08 -4.46
C ALA A 9 42.19 -7.52 -3.36
N ASP A 10 42.24 -6.80 -2.23
CA ASP A 10 41.40 -7.06 -1.07
C ASP A 10 39.92 -6.81 -1.40
N ALA A 11 39.09 -7.86 -1.29
CA ALA A 11 37.67 -7.81 -1.55
C ALA A 11 36.87 -7.24 -0.35
N SER A 12 37.52 -7.03 0.82
CA SER A 12 36.90 -6.55 2.06
C SER A 12 37.15 -5.06 2.33
N CYS A 13 37.94 -4.36 1.53
CA CYS A 13 38.20 -2.94 1.72
C CYS A 13 36.90 -2.10 1.65
N ILE A 14 36.82 -1.05 2.47
CA ILE A 14 35.69 -0.12 2.45
C ILE A 14 36.17 1.30 2.18
N ASN A 15 35.32 2.10 1.53
CA ASN A 15 35.59 3.52 1.33
C ASN A 15 35.06 4.37 2.50
N ASN A 16 35.17 5.70 2.42
CA ASN A 16 34.71 6.65 3.44
C ASN A 16 33.18 6.64 3.66
N ARG A 17 32.41 5.92 2.83
CA ARG A 17 30.98 5.70 2.97
C ARG A 17 30.64 4.29 3.46
N SER A 18 31.63 3.57 4.00
CA SER A 18 31.56 2.14 4.34
C SER A 18 31.15 1.23 3.17
N GLU A 19 31.23 1.72 1.92
CA GLU A 19 30.91 0.92 0.75
C GLU A 19 32.05 -0.05 0.45
N SER A 20 31.73 -1.32 0.34
CA SER A 20 32.64 -2.36 -0.11
C SER A 20 32.69 -2.46 -1.64
N PRO A 21 33.69 -3.15 -2.23
CA PRO A 21 33.70 -3.48 -3.64
C PRO A 21 32.43 -4.18 -4.12
N LEU A 22 31.77 -4.95 -3.23
CA LEU A 22 30.49 -5.62 -3.53
C LEU A 22 29.36 -4.62 -3.75
N HIS A 23 29.28 -3.52 -2.99
CA HIS A 23 28.32 -2.43 -3.23
C HIS A 23 28.56 -1.75 -4.59
N ALA A 24 29.83 -1.49 -4.93
CA ALA A 24 30.18 -0.90 -6.24
C ALA A 24 29.81 -1.83 -7.41
N ALA A 25 30.03 -3.14 -7.26
CA ALA A 25 29.62 -4.14 -8.24
C ALA A 25 28.09 -4.26 -8.33
N ALA A 26 27.38 -4.14 -7.21
CA ALA A 26 25.94 -4.17 -7.15
C ALA A 26 25.31 -3.03 -7.96
N ARG A 27 25.78 -1.79 -7.83
CA ARG A 27 25.27 -0.67 -8.64
C ARG A 27 25.41 -0.90 -10.15
N SER A 28 26.47 -1.58 -10.57
CA SER A 28 26.65 -1.92 -11.99
C SER A 28 25.78 -3.10 -12.45
N GLY A 29 25.37 -3.97 -11.52
CA GLY A 29 24.64 -5.20 -11.80
C GLY A 29 25.48 -6.28 -12.48
N ASN A 30 26.82 -6.21 -12.39
CA ASN A 30 27.70 -7.15 -13.04
C ASN A 30 27.86 -8.45 -12.22
N LYS A 31 27.12 -9.50 -12.62
CA LYS A 31 27.11 -10.81 -11.95
C LYS A 31 28.48 -11.48 -11.87
N GLU A 32 29.33 -11.32 -12.92
CA GLU A 32 30.65 -11.92 -12.94
C GLU A 32 31.57 -11.32 -11.86
N ILE A 33 31.53 -9.98 -11.71
CA ILE A 33 32.29 -9.29 -10.67
C ILE A 33 31.74 -9.63 -9.28
N LEU A 34 30.40 -9.68 -9.10
CA LEU A 34 29.77 -10.11 -7.85
C LEU A 34 30.25 -11.52 -7.46
N GLY A 35 30.18 -12.46 -8.40
CA GLY A 35 30.64 -13.84 -8.17
C GLY A 35 32.13 -13.94 -7.79
N LYS A 36 33.02 -13.21 -8.50
CA LYS A 36 34.46 -13.16 -8.17
C LYS A 36 34.73 -12.60 -6.78
N LEU A 37 34.01 -11.53 -6.39
CA LEU A 37 34.14 -10.93 -5.05
C LEU A 37 33.71 -11.90 -3.94
N LEU A 38 32.59 -12.60 -4.12
CA LEU A 38 32.14 -13.62 -3.18
C LEU A 38 33.11 -14.78 -3.07
N GLN A 39 33.70 -15.26 -4.20
CA GLN A 39 34.74 -16.29 -4.20
C GLN A 39 36.02 -15.87 -3.46
N LYS A 40 36.29 -14.56 -3.41
CA LYS A 40 37.41 -13.98 -2.65
C LYS A 40 37.04 -13.67 -1.18
N GLY A 41 35.88 -14.12 -0.73
CA GLY A 41 35.44 -14.00 0.67
C GLY A 41 34.82 -12.65 1.04
N ALA A 42 34.35 -11.86 0.07
CA ALA A 42 33.57 -10.67 0.39
C ALA A 42 32.30 -11.04 1.18
N ASP A 43 32.01 -10.29 2.24
CA ASP A 43 30.77 -10.47 3.02
C ASP A 43 29.57 -10.04 2.16
N ILE A 44 28.67 -10.99 1.88
CA ILE A 44 27.49 -10.80 1.06
C ILE A 44 26.48 -9.84 1.69
N ASN A 45 26.50 -9.72 3.02
CA ASN A 45 25.55 -8.91 3.82
C ASN A 45 26.19 -7.65 4.43
N VAL A 46 27.38 -7.27 3.97
CA VAL A 46 28.06 -6.04 4.40
C VAL A 46 27.14 -4.83 4.20
N THR A 47 27.14 -3.89 5.15
CA THR A 47 26.30 -2.69 5.05
C THR A 47 27.12 -1.42 4.81
N ASP A 48 26.57 -0.49 4.05
CA ASP A 48 27.12 0.86 3.90
C ASP A 48 26.67 1.77 5.06
N ASN A 49 27.04 3.07 5.03
CA ASN A 49 26.67 4.05 6.05
C ASN A 49 25.16 4.30 6.16
N GLU A 50 24.37 3.92 5.16
CA GLU A 50 22.92 3.99 5.16
C GLU A 50 22.27 2.67 5.58
N GLY A 51 23.06 1.69 6.02
CA GLY A 51 22.60 0.36 6.41
C GLY A 51 22.21 -0.52 5.22
N ARG A 52 22.46 -0.12 3.98
CA ARG A 52 22.08 -0.86 2.78
C ARG A 52 23.04 -1.99 2.52
N THR A 53 22.52 -3.17 2.25
CA THR A 53 23.29 -4.32 1.77
C THR A 53 23.53 -4.23 0.23
N PRO A 54 24.47 -4.98 -0.34
CA PRO A 54 24.60 -5.11 -1.79
C PRO A 54 23.31 -5.54 -2.48
N LEU A 55 22.49 -6.40 -1.85
CA LEU A 55 21.18 -6.80 -2.36
C LEU A 55 20.24 -5.60 -2.47
N ILE A 56 20.12 -4.80 -1.41
CA ILE A 56 19.32 -3.56 -1.41
C ILE A 56 19.82 -2.62 -2.53
N CYS A 57 21.12 -2.44 -2.66
CA CYS A 57 21.69 -1.61 -3.74
C CYS A 57 21.33 -2.11 -5.15
N LEU A 58 21.28 -3.42 -5.37
CA LEU A 58 20.85 -4.01 -6.64
C LEU A 58 19.37 -3.70 -6.93
N LEU A 59 18.52 -3.87 -5.93
CA LEU A 59 17.08 -3.65 -6.06
C LEU A 59 16.75 -2.18 -6.29
N ASP A 60 17.41 -1.27 -5.56
CA ASP A 60 17.29 0.18 -5.75
C ASP A 60 17.69 0.62 -7.16
N ASN A 61 18.71 -0.01 -7.72
CA ASN A 61 19.16 0.21 -9.10
C ASN A 61 18.43 -0.66 -10.14
N LYS A 62 17.37 -1.37 -9.78
CA LYS A 62 16.55 -2.23 -10.65
C LYS A 62 17.34 -3.32 -11.38
N ARG A 63 18.35 -3.87 -10.72
CA ARG A 63 19.22 -4.92 -11.28
C ARG A 63 18.67 -6.31 -10.93
N THR A 64 17.48 -6.63 -11.44
CA THR A 64 16.71 -7.84 -11.09
C THR A 64 17.52 -9.12 -11.18
N ASP A 65 18.18 -9.37 -12.33
CA ASP A 65 18.95 -10.60 -12.54
C ASP A 65 20.13 -10.76 -11.57
N ALA A 66 20.79 -9.65 -11.22
CA ALA A 66 21.91 -9.69 -10.29
C ALA A 66 21.43 -9.80 -8.84
N ALA A 67 20.26 -9.25 -8.53
CA ALA A 67 19.61 -9.41 -7.22
C ALA A 67 19.21 -10.88 -7.00
N LEU A 68 18.55 -11.51 -7.97
CA LEU A 68 18.22 -12.94 -7.91
C LEU A 68 19.48 -13.80 -7.75
N PHE A 69 20.55 -13.45 -8.46
CA PHE A 69 21.84 -14.13 -8.29
C PHE A 69 22.37 -14.02 -6.86
N LEU A 70 22.37 -12.82 -6.24
CA LEU A 70 22.80 -12.68 -4.83
C LEU A 70 21.90 -13.46 -3.86
N MET A 71 20.59 -13.48 -4.10
CA MET A 71 19.67 -14.29 -3.31
C MET A 71 19.99 -15.79 -3.43
N ASP A 72 20.36 -16.27 -4.62
CA ASP A 72 20.83 -17.66 -4.84
C ASP A 72 22.15 -17.95 -4.12
N GLN A 73 22.99 -16.94 -3.90
CA GLN A 73 24.22 -17.06 -3.13
C GLN A 73 24.01 -16.92 -1.61
N GLY A 74 22.76 -16.78 -1.14
CA GLY A 74 22.41 -16.72 0.27
C GLY A 74 22.47 -15.32 0.88
N ALA A 75 22.26 -14.27 0.09
CA ALA A 75 22.09 -12.91 0.62
C ALA A 75 20.90 -12.86 1.57
N ASP A 76 21.09 -12.25 2.74
CA ASP A 76 20.04 -12.05 3.74
C ASP A 76 19.04 -11.00 3.23
N THR A 77 17.78 -11.38 3.14
CA THR A 77 16.68 -10.54 2.64
C THR A 77 16.01 -9.75 3.75
N GLU A 78 16.31 -10.08 5.02
CA GLU A 78 15.68 -9.49 6.20
C GLU A 78 16.44 -8.31 6.79
N VAL A 79 17.65 -8.06 6.33
CA VAL A 79 18.44 -6.88 6.76
C VAL A 79 17.71 -5.62 6.30
N ALA A 80 17.39 -4.75 7.28
CA ALA A 80 16.81 -3.44 7.00
C ALA A 80 17.88 -2.35 6.92
N ASP A 81 17.66 -1.36 6.07
CA ASP A 81 18.48 -0.16 6.02
C ASP A 81 18.22 0.77 7.22
N ALA A 82 18.92 1.91 7.29
CA ALA A 82 18.77 2.89 8.37
C ALA A 82 17.35 3.52 8.46
N SER A 83 16.54 3.38 7.41
CA SER A 83 15.14 3.84 7.36
C SER A 83 14.15 2.72 7.70
N GLY A 84 14.63 1.50 7.97
CA GLY A 84 13.82 0.34 8.27
C GLY A 84 13.30 -0.41 7.04
N HIS A 85 13.77 -0.08 5.81
CA HIS A 85 13.34 -0.76 4.60
C HIS A 85 14.18 -2.02 4.32
N LYS A 86 13.51 -3.11 3.98
CA LYS A 86 14.10 -4.39 3.59
C LYS A 86 14.14 -4.57 2.07
N ALA A 87 14.73 -5.65 1.61
CA ALA A 87 14.78 -6.01 0.19
C ALA A 87 13.41 -6.03 -0.49
N ILE A 88 12.37 -6.54 0.21
CA ILE A 88 10.99 -6.60 -0.32
C ILE A 88 10.41 -5.21 -0.59
N ASP A 89 10.72 -4.22 0.23
CA ASP A 89 10.23 -2.85 0.10
C ASP A 89 10.76 -2.20 -1.17
N TYR A 90 12.08 -2.35 -1.44
CA TYR A 90 12.70 -1.88 -2.67
C TYR A 90 12.18 -2.60 -3.91
N ALA A 91 12.04 -3.94 -3.82
CA ALA A 91 11.51 -4.74 -4.92
C ALA A 91 10.06 -4.33 -5.27
N THR A 92 9.23 -4.10 -4.26
CA THR A 92 7.85 -3.64 -4.41
C THR A 92 7.80 -2.22 -4.96
N ALA A 93 8.55 -1.27 -4.36
CA ALA A 93 8.58 0.12 -4.81
C ALA A 93 8.97 0.26 -6.28
N HIS A 94 9.91 -0.57 -6.75
CA HIS A 94 10.37 -0.55 -8.13
C HIS A 94 9.62 -1.50 -9.07
N GLY A 95 8.62 -2.24 -8.59
CA GLY A 95 7.82 -3.15 -9.40
C GLY A 95 8.57 -4.38 -9.91
N LEU A 96 9.57 -4.87 -9.16
CA LEU A 96 10.43 -6.00 -9.54
C LEU A 96 9.72 -7.32 -9.27
N ARG A 97 8.71 -7.63 -10.08
CA ARG A 97 7.74 -8.71 -9.90
C ARG A 97 8.37 -10.06 -9.56
N GLU A 98 9.43 -10.44 -10.26
CA GLU A 98 10.10 -11.74 -10.07
C GLU A 98 10.77 -11.83 -8.69
N VAL A 99 11.40 -10.73 -8.25
CA VAL A 99 12.00 -10.64 -6.91
C VAL A 99 10.91 -10.64 -5.84
N VAL A 100 9.83 -9.86 -6.06
CA VAL A 100 8.67 -9.84 -5.14
C VAL A 100 8.09 -11.23 -4.97
N ALA A 101 7.84 -11.95 -6.07
CA ALA A 101 7.32 -13.32 -6.02
C ALA A 101 8.20 -14.26 -5.19
N ARG A 102 9.52 -14.05 -5.19
CA ARG A 102 10.48 -14.86 -4.45
C ARG A 102 10.60 -14.48 -2.98
N LEU A 103 10.42 -13.18 -2.66
CA LEU A 103 10.50 -12.64 -1.30
C LEU A 103 9.16 -12.70 -0.54
N SER A 104 8.03 -12.94 -1.24
CA SER A 104 6.68 -12.89 -0.66
C SER A 104 6.39 -14.09 0.25
N CYS A 105 7.22 -14.33 1.23
CA CYS A 105 7.04 -15.37 2.23
C CYS A 105 7.04 -14.73 3.62
N GLY A 106 5.98 -14.02 4.01
CA GLY A 106 5.92 -13.61 5.38
C GLY A 106 5.23 -12.29 5.71
N ASN A 107 5.20 -12.01 6.98
CA ASN A 107 4.52 -10.91 7.65
C ASN A 107 5.40 -9.64 7.70
N ASP A 108 6.17 -9.38 6.65
CA ASP A 108 7.07 -8.24 6.57
C ASP A 108 6.30 -6.92 6.65
N ARG A 109 6.75 -6.04 7.54
CA ARG A 109 6.18 -4.71 7.73
C ARG A 109 7.30 -3.67 7.74
N ASP A 110 7.04 -2.54 7.08
CA ASP A 110 7.93 -1.38 7.15
C ASP A 110 7.79 -0.63 8.49
N ALA A 111 8.52 0.47 8.64
CA ALA A 111 8.50 1.30 9.85
C ALA A 111 7.14 1.97 10.15
N ARG A 112 6.16 1.88 9.24
CA ARG A 112 4.77 2.33 9.41
C ARG A 112 3.79 1.18 9.58
N GLY A 113 4.28 -0.03 9.73
CA GLY A 113 3.46 -1.23 9.79
C GLY A 113 2.85 -1.64 8.44
N ASN A 114 3.26 -1.01 7.30
CA ASN A 114 2.76 -1.38 6.00
C ASN A 114 3.31 -2.75 5.57
N THR A 115 2.44 -3.60 5.07
CA THR A 115 2.85 -4.82 4.37
C THR A 115 3.28 -4.48 2.94
N PRO A 116 3.99 -5.37 2.23
CA PRO A 116 4.30 -5.20 0.81
C PRO A 116 3.04 -4.94 -0.05
N LEU A 117 1.88 -5.47 0.38
CA LEU A 117 0.61 -5.22 -0.30
C LEU A 117 0.16 -3.75 -0.15
N HIS A 118 0.30 -3.14 1.03
CA HIS A 118 0.02 -1.71 1.23
C HIS A 118 0.87 -0.86 0.30
N GLN A 119 2.17 -1.16 0.19
CA GLN A 119 3.09 -0.42 -0.69
C GLN A 119 2.73 -0.59 -2.17
N ALA A 120 2.42 -1.81 -2.61
CA ALA A 120 2.02 -2.08 -3.98
C ALA A 120 0.71 -1.36 -4.36
N VAL A 121 -0.25 -1.32 -3.44
CA VAL A 121 -1.51 -0.56 -3.60
C VAL A 121 -1.23 0.94 -3.64
N TYR A 122 -0.43 1.46 -2.71
CA TYR A 122 -0.07 2.88 -2.67
C TYR A 122 0.60 3.33 -3.97
N ASN A 123 1.44 2.51 -4.56
CA ASN A 123 2.14 2.78 -5.84
C ASN A 123 1.28 2.46 -7.08
N GLY A 124 0.05 1.98 -6.93
CA GLY A 124 -0.84 1.64 -8.04
C GLY A 124 -0.39 0.43 -8.88
N GLN A 125 0.43 -0.44 -8.31
CA GLN A 125 1.11 -1.55 -9.01
C GLN A 125 0.24 -2.81 -9.05
N GLY A 126 -0.81 -2.82 -9.87
CA GLY A 126 -1.81 -3.91 -9.92
C GLY A 126 -1.22 -5.29 -10.17
N GLU A 127 -0.17 -5.42 -10.99
CA GLU A 127 0.49 -6.71 -11.25
C GLU A 127 1.26 -7.23 -10.03
N ILE A 128 1.87 -6.34 -9.25
CA ILE A 128 2.51 -6.72 -7.97
C ILE A 128 1.45 -7.16 -6.96
N VAL A 129 0.35 -6.42 -6.84
CA VAL A 129 -0.80 -6.80 -6.00
C VAL A 129 -1.28 -8.20 -6.33
N ARG A 130 -1.47 -8.52 -7.64
CA ARG A 130 -1.85 -9.88 -8.06
C ARG A 130 -0.83 -10.92 -7.64
N THR A 131 0.46 -10.63 -7.85
CA THR A 131 1.55 -11.55 -7.49
C THR A 131 1.58 -11.84 -5.99
N LEU A 132 1.50 -10.80 -5.17
CA LEU A 132 1.46 -10.92 -3.70
C LEU A 132 0.27 -11.76 -3.24
N LEU A 133 -0.94 -11.48 -3.76
CA LEU A 133 -2.16 -12.17 -3.36
C LEU A 133 -2.27 -13.62 -3.90
N LEU A 134 -1.52 -13.96 -4.95
CA LEU A 134 -1.36 -15.35 -5.39
C LEU A 134 -0.46 -16.15 -4.44
N SER A 135 0.55 -15.50 -3.87
CA SER A 135 1.50 -16.13 -2.94
C SER A 135 0.91 -16.25 -1.53
N ASP A 136 0.35 -15.15 -1.01
CA ASP A 136 -0.23 -15.08 0.34
C ASP A 136 -1.39 -14.09 0.41
N LYS A 137 -2.58 -14.59 0.74
CA LYS A 137 -3.78 -13.77 0.93
C LYS A 137 -3.93 -13.22 2.35
N SER A 138 -3.09 -13.61 3.28
CA SER A 138 -3.19 -13.15 4.68
C SER A 138 -3.01 -11.63 4.82
N MET A 139 -2.32 -11.00 3.84
CA MET A 139 -2.10 -9.56 3.80
C MET A 139 -3.31 -8.76 3.32
N LEU A 140 -4.34 -9.41 2.71
CA LEU A 140 -5.43 -8.73 2.00
C LEU A 140 -6.15 -7.71 2.87
N ASP A 141 -6.41 -8.07 4.12
CA ASP A 141 -7.08 -7.21 5.10
C ASP A 141 -6.18 -6.86 6.29
N SER A 142 -4.87 -6.98 6.13
CA SER A 142 -3.94 -6.52 7.17
C SER A 142 -4.05 -5.02 7.36
N THR A 143 -3.85 -4.54 8.59
CA THR A 143 -3.82 -3.12 8.90
C THR A 143 -2.37 -2.67 9.15
N ASN A 144 -2.03 -1.47 8.73
CA ASN A 144 -0.80 -0.79 9.14
C ASN A 144 -0.99 -0.12 10.52
N ASP A 145 0.01 0.63 10.99
CA ASP A 145 -0.03 1.31 12.30
C ASP A 145 -1.11 2.40 12.38
N GLY A 146 -1.55 2.96 11.24
CA GLY A 146 -2.70 3.87 11.15
C GLY A 146 -4.06 3.16 11.17
N GLY A 147 -4.06 1.82 11.15
CA GLY A 147 -5.28 1.01 11.02
C GLY A 147 -5.80 0.92 9.59
N GLU A 148 -5.05 1.41 8.60
CA GLU A 148 -5.44 1.39 7.20
C GLU A 148 -5.29 -0.03 6.63
N THR A 149 -6.29 -0.51 5.89
CA THR A 149 -6.18 -1.70 5.05
C THR A 149 -5.75 -1.30 3.63
N PRO A 150 -5.23 -2.24 2.81
CA PRO A 150 -4.99 -1.97 1.39
C PRO A 150 -6.20 -1.40 0.65
N LEU A 151 -7.42 -1.87 0.99
CA LEU A 151 -8.66 -1.37 0.39
C LEU A 151 -8.94 0.08 0.80
N ILE A 152 -8.75 0.44 2.07
CA ILE A 152 -8.88 1.82 2.56
C ILE A 152 -7.91 2.74 1.80
N LEU A 153 -6.63 2.36 1.68
CA LEU A 153 -5.65 3.15 0.92
C LEU A 153 -6.08 3.37 -0.54
N ALA A 154 -6.59 2.33 -1.20
CA ALA A 154 -7.10 2.44 -2.57
C ALA A 154 -8.30 3.41 -2.67
N CYS A 155 -9.20 3.41 -1.68
CA CYS A 155 -10.32 4.34 -1.61
C CYS A 155 -9.86 5.78 -1.35
N MET A 156 -8.92 5.99 -0.43
CA MET A 156 -8.34 7.31 -0.14
C MET A 156 -7.66 7.93 -1.38
N GLN A 157 -7.01 7.10 -2.20
CA GLN A 157 -6.37 7.53 -3.45
C GLN A 157 -7.35 7.71 -4.61
N GLY A 158 -8.61 7.30 -4.46
CA GLY A 158 -9.59 7.33 -5.55
C GLY A 158 -9.28 6.33 -6.67
N ASN A 159 -8.48 5.31 -6.43
CA ASN A 159 -8.04 4.33 -7.42
C ASN A 159 -9.06 3.21 -7.62
N LEU A 160 -10.07 3.46 -8.45
CA LEU A 160 -11.14 2.50 -8.74
C LEU A 160 -10.62 1.15 -9.28
N VAL A 161 -9.56 1.16 -10.08
CA VAL A 161 -8.99 -0.08 -10.63
C VAL A 161 -8.45 -0.95 -9.51
N MET A 162 -7.76 -0.34 -8.55
CA MET A 162 -7.22 -1.03 -7.39
C MET A 162 -8.32 -1.50 -6.44
N VAL A 163 -9.34 -0.66 -6.19
CA VAL A 163 -10.53 -1.02 -5.40
C VAL A 163 -11.19 -2.27 -5.99
N ASN A 164 -11.47 -2.28 -7.31
CA ASN A 164 -12.08 -3.43 -7.96
C ASN A 164 -11.20 -4.68 -7.90
N LEU A 165 -9.88 -4.53 -8.02
CA LEU A 165 -8.93 -5.63 -7.90
C LEU A 165 -8.98 -6.26 -6.50
N LEU A 166 -8.92 -5.43 -5.45
CA LEU A 166 -8.95 -5.90 -4.06
C LEU A 166 -10.29 -6.54 -3.69
N LEU A 167 -11.41 -5.90 -4.04
CA LEU A 167 -12.75 -6.45 -3.82
C LEU A 167 -12.94 -7.77 -4.59
N GLY A 168 -12.46 -7.85 -5.84
CA GLY A 168 -12.51 -9.07 -6.65
C GLY A 168 -11.66 -10.22 -6.09
N THR A 169 -10.68 -9.94 -5.24
CA THR A 169 -9.88 -10.96 -4.53
C THR A 169 -10.43 -11.31 -3.16
N GLY A 170 -11.48 -10.62 -2.70
CA GLY A 170 -12.22 -10.91 -1.48
C GLY A 170 -11.87 -10.01 -0.30
N ALA A 171 -11.32 -8.81 -0.54
CA ALA A 171 -11.11 -7.83 0.53
C ALA A 171 -12.41 -7.47 1.24
N ASP A 172 -12.35 -7.32 2.56
CA ASP A 172 -13.51 -6.98 3.38
C ASP A 172 -13.86 -5.48 3.21
N PRO A 173 -15.01 -5.14 2.57
CA PRO A 173 -15.43 -3.77 2.37
C PRO A 173 -15.91 -3.08 3.67
N GLY A 174 -16.12 -3.85 4.75
CA GLY A 174 -16.58 -3.34 6.04
C GLY A 174 -15.45 -3.08 7.04
N LYS A 175 -14.22 -3.49 6.75
CA LYS A 175 -13.12 -3.36 7.71
C LYS A 175 -12.72 -1.90 7.88
N ALA A 176 -12.97 -1.36 9.08
CA ALA A 176 -12.74 0.03 9.43
C ALA A 176 -11.34 0.27 10.04
N MET A 177 -10.89 1.52 9.97
CA MET A 177 -9.74 2.04 10.71
C MET A 177 -10.03 2.17 12.21
N LEU A 178 -8.99 2.56 12.97
CA LEU A 178 -9.10 2.88 14.41
C LEU A 178 -10.08 4.03 14.72
N SER A 179 -10.38 4.89 13.75
CA SER A 179 -11.37 5.97 13.83
C SER A 179 -12.80 5.54 13.48
N GLY A 180 -13.03 4.25 13.29
CA GLY A 180 -14.30 3.70 12.83
C GLY A 180 -14.61 3.94 11.34
N ASN A 181 -13.74 4.67 10.60
CA ASN A 181 -13.96 4.90 9.18
C ASN A 181 -13.71 3.64 8.35
N ALA A 182 -14.75 3.10 7.73
CA ALA A 182 -14.69 2.04 6.73
C ALA A 182 -14.37 2.62 5.34
N PRO A 183 -14.00 1.79 4.34
CA PRO A 183 -13.70 2.24 2.98
C PRO A 183 -14.77 3.17 2.36
N ILE A 184 -16.04 2.92 2.65
CA ILE A 184 -17.16 3.70 2.11
C ILE A 184 -17.20 5.15 2.64
N HIS A 185 -16.69 5.40 3.85
CA HIS A 185 -16.60 6.76 4.40
C HIS A 185 -15.61 7.61 3.58
N TYR A 186 -14.47 7.02 3.17
CA TYR A 186 -13.50 7.71 2.33
C TYR A 186 -14.02 7.96 0.91
N ALA A 187 -14.79 7.02 0.37
CA ALA A 187 -15.49 7.22 -0.90
C ALA A 187 -16.52 8.37 -0.79
N ALA A 188 -17.21 8.48 0.36
CA ALA A 188 -18.17 9.56 0.62
C ALA A 188 -17.49 10.93 0.78
N ILE A 189 -16.37 10.99 1.52
CA ILE A 189 -15.57 12.23 1.70
C ILE A 189 -15.03 12.73 0.36
N SER A 190 -14.57 11.80 -0.52
CA SER A 190 -14.05 12.17 -1.85
C SER A 190 -15.12 12.38 -2.91
N GLY A 191 -16.37 12.01 -2.65
CA GLY A 191 -17.48 12.05 -3.60
C GLY A 191 -17.34 11.07 -4.78
N ASN A 192 -16.47 10.06 -4.66
CA ASN A 192 -16.23 9.14 -5.75
C ASN A 192 -17.35 8.09 -5.86
N ARG A 193 -18.40 8.43 -6.64
CA ARG A 193 -19.58 7.59 -6.84
C ARG A 193 -19.25 6.18 -7.33
N PHE A 194 -18.25 6.03 -8.20
CA PHE A 194 -17.89 4.73 -8.78
C PHE A 194 -17.26 3.79 -7.74
N ILE A 195 -16.44 4.34 -6.83
CA ILE A 195 -15.90 3.58 -5.70
C ILE A 195 -17.03 3.25 -4.72
N GLY A 196 -17.93 4.19 -4.42
CA GLY A 196 -19.11 3.96 -3.58
C GLY A 196 -19.97 2.80 -4.12
N GLU A 197 -20.32 2.85 -5.42
CA GLU A 197 -21.06 1.76 -6.06
C GLU A 197 -20.33 0.41 -5.99
N ALA A 198 -19.02 0.39 -6.20
CA ALA A 198 -18.23 -0.85 -6.14
C ALA A 198 -18.26 -1.45 -4.72
N LEU A 199 -18.09 -0.61 -3.70
CA LEU A 199 -18.14 -1.03 -2.29
C LEU A 199 -19.53 -1.54 -1.90
N LEU A 200 -20.60 -0.83 -2.28
CA LEU A 200 -21.99 -1.22 -1.97
C LEU A 200 -22.39 -2.53 -2.68
N LYS A 201 -21.97 -2.71 -3.94
CA LYS A 201 -22.14 -3.99 -4.67
C LYS A 201 -21.35 -5.13 -4.00
N ALA A 202 -20.23 -4.83 -3.37
CA ALA A 202 -19.46 -5.77 -2.55
C ALA A 202 -20.01 -5.95 -1.12
N LYS A 203 -21.21 -5.41 -0.83
CA LYS A 203 -21.94 -5.50 0.44
C LYS A 203 -21.33 -4.69 1.59
N ALA A 204 -20.64 -3.58 1.30
CA ALA A 204 -20.35 -2.59 2.33
C ALA A 204 -21.66 -2.12 2.97
N ALA A 205 -21.65 -1.93 4.30
CA ALA A 205 -22.82 -1.42 5.01
C ALA A 205 -23.08 0.04 4.60
N VAL A 206 -24.25 0.30 3.99
CA VAL A 206 -24.61 1.64 3.48
C VAL A 206 -24.71 2.68 4.59
N ASP A 207 -25.15 2.24 5.79
CA ASP A 207 -25.33 3.05 6.98
C ASP A 207 -24.25 2.81 8.06
N ALA A 208 -23.05 2.36 7.64
CA ALA A 208 -21.94 2.21 8.58
C ALA A 208 -21.67 3.54 9.30
N GLN A 209 -21.50 3.50 10.62
CA GLN A 209 -21.17 4.68 11.41
C GLN A 209 -19.70 4.62 11.87
N ASN A 210 -19.00 5.74 11.74
CA ASN A 210 -17.68 5.92 12.32
C ASN A 210 -17.78 6.30 13.81
N ASP A 211 -16.64 6.55 14.47
CA ASP A 211 -16.60 6.89 15.90
C ASP A 211 -17.32 8.22 16.24
N ASN A 212 -17.51 9.10 15.25
CA ASN A 212 -18.31 10.32 15.39
C ASN A 212 -19.82 10.07 15.19
N GLY A 213 -20.23 8.84 14.89
CA GLY A 213 -21.59 8.50 14.49
C GLY A 213 -21.95 8.91 13.07
N GLU A 214 -20.97 9.39 12.27
CA GLU A 214 -21.22 9.85 10.92
C GLU A 214 -21.40 8.65 9.97
N THR A 215 -22.49 8.66 9.19
CA THR A 215 -22.71 7.71 8.09
C THR A 215 -22.09 8.22 6.80
N PRO A 216 -21.90 7.37 5.77
CA PRO A 216 -21.50 7.83 4.44
C PRO A 216 -22.43 8.91 3.86
N LEU A 217 -23.74 8.82 4.17
CA LEU A 217 -24.73 9.83 3.73
C LEU A 217 -24.49 11.19 4.40
N ILE A 218 -24.22 11.19 5.71
CA ILE A 218 -23.87 12.42 6.45
C ILE A 218 -22.61 13.04 5.86
N LEU A 219 -21.55 12.26 5.64
CA LEU A 219 -20.30 12.76 5.09
C LEU A 219 -20.46 13.30 3.66
N ALA A 220 -21.18 12.58 2.79
CA ALA A 220 -21.44 13.03 1.43
C ALA A 220 -22.27 14.33 1.40
N ALA A 221 -23.28 14.45 2.26
CA ALA A 221 -24.08 15.66 2.38
C ALA A 221 -23.26 16.83 2.94
N LYS A 222 -22.39 16.58 3.91
CA LYS A 222 -21.49 17.55 4.52
C LYS A 222 -20.47 18.11 3.51
N GLU A 223 -20.00 17.30 2.57
CA GLU A 223 -19.04 17.71 1.54
C GLU A 223 -19.72 18.18 0.23
N GLY A 224 -21.06 18.10 0.11
CA GLY A 224 -21.81 18.55 -1.05
C GLY A 224 -21.74 17.61 -2.26
N HIS A 225 -21.51 16.34 -2.05
CA HIS A 225 -21.34 15.34 -3.11
C HIS A 225 -22.68 14.77 -3.59
N ASN A 226 -23.39 15.57 -4.37
CA ASN A 226 -24.76 15.29 -4.85
C ASN A 226 -24.91 13.93 -5.56
N ASP A 227 -23.95 13.56 -6.42
CA ASP A 227 -23.97 12.26 -7.12
C ASP A 227 -23.74 11.09 -6.18
N PHE A 228 -22.91 11.27 -5.16
CA PHE A 228 -22.66 10.23 -4.17
C PHE A 228 -23.88 10.04 -3.25
N VAL A 229 -24.54 11.15 -2.86
CA VAL A 229 -25.83 11.11 -2.13
C VAL A 229 -26.85 10.31 -2.92
N SER A 230 -26.99 10.54 -4.25
CA SER A 230 -27.91 9.78 -5.10
C SER A 230 -27.60 8.27 -5.06
N VAL A 231 -26.33 7.90 -5.19
CA VAL A 231 -25.92 6.48 -5.09
C VAL A 231 -26.32 5.88 -3.73
N LEU A 232 -26.06 6.55 -2.62
CA LEU A 232 -26.42 6.04 -1.30
C LEU A 232 -27.93 5.85 -1.15
N LEU A 233 -28.74 6.79 -1.64
CA LEU A 233 -30.20 6.70 -1.63
C LEU A 233 -30.71 5.55 -2.52
N GLU A 234 -30.11 5.32 -3.69
CA GLU A 234 -30.40 4.15 -4.53
C GLU A 234 -30.14 2.82 -3.81
N PHE A 235 -29.16 2.80 -2.91
CA PHE A 235 -28.85 1.65 -2.05
C PHE A 235 -29.58 1.69 -0.70
N HIS A 236 -30.64 2.50 -0.59
CA HIS A 236 -31.53 2.60 0.56
C HIS A 236 -30.87 3.06 1.86
N ALA A 237 -29.95 4.02 1.78
CA ALA A 237 -29.39 4.68 2.97
C ALA A 237 -30.48 5.30 3.82
N ASN A 238 -30.39 5.13 5.13
CA ASN A 238 -31.35 5.68 6.08
C ASN A 238 -31.07 7.17 6.33
N VAL A 239 -31.93 8.03 5.82
CA VAL A 239 -31.83 9.50 5.92
C VAL A 239 -32.00 10.06 7.32
N SER A 240 -32.58 9.28 8.25
CA SER A 240 -32.89 9.70 9.61
C SER A 240 -31.77 9.44 10.62
N ILE A 241 -30.69 8.78 10.23
CA ILE A 241 -29.56 8.56 11.14
C ILE A 241 -28.86 9.89 11.40
N SER A 242 -28.60 10.16 12.67
CA SER A 242 -27.82 11.31 13.12
C SER A 242 -26.45 10.89 13.65
N ASP A 243 -25.51 11.81 13.60
CA ASP A 243 -24.20 11.67 14.23
C ASP A 243 -24.27 11.87 15.76
N ASN A 244 -23.13 11.83 16.43
CA ASN A 244 -23.04 12.03 17.89
C ASN A 244 -23.44 13.44 18.34
N LEU A 245 -23.51 14.41 17.42
CA LEU A 245 -24.01 15.76 17.66
C LEU A 245 -25.53 15.89 17.42
N GLN A 246 -26.20 14.78 17.10
CA GLN A 246 -27.61 14.71 16.72
C GLN A 246 -27.94 15.45 15.43
N HIS A 247 -26.96 15.56 14.51
CA HIS A 247 -27.14 16.17 13.20
C HIS A 247 -27.31 15.08 12.13
N THR A 248 -28.35 15.24 11.30
CA THR A 248 -28.62 14.38 10.14
C THR A 248 -27.91 14.89 8.88
N ALA A 249 -27.95 14.10 7.81
CA ALA A 249 -27.49 14.54 6.49
C ALA A 249 -28.22 15.81 6.01
N LEU A 250 -29.53 15.90 6.30
CA LEU A 250 -30.37 17.08 5.96
C LEU A 250 -29.88 18.33 6.68
N TYR A 251 -29.54 18.21 7.96
CA TYR A 251 -28.99 19.33 8.73
C TYR A 251 -27.74 19.90 8.06
N TYR A 252 -26.76 19.07 7.72
CA TYR A 252 -25.49 19.52 7.11
C TYR A 252 -25.69 20.10 5.71
N ALA A 253 -26.56 19.47 4.90
CA ALA A 253 -26.87 19.99 3.57
C ALA A 253 -27.56 21.37 3.64
N GLY A 254 -28.47 21.56 4.61
CA GLY A 254 -29.15 22.83 4.84
C GLY A 254 -28.23 23.94 5.33
N GLU A 255 -27.39 23.64 6.34
CA GLU A 255 -26.40 24.56 6.89
C GLU A 255 -25.42 25.10 5.81
N ARG A 256 -25.04 24.25 4.86
CA ARG A 256 -24.11 24.59 3.80
C ARG A 256 -24.76 25.07 2.49
N GLY A 257 -26.10 25.07 2.44
CA GLY A 257 -26.86 25.56 1.30
C GLY A 257 -26.82 24.64 0.07
N PHE A 258 -26.63 23.34 0.25
CA PHE A 258 -26.65 22.35 -0.84
C PHE A 258 -28.09 21.97 -1.21
N ASN A 259 -28.81 22.90 -1.84
CA ASN A 259 -30.25 22.80 -2.11
C ASN A 259 -30.66 21.51 -2.86
N GLU A 260 -29.87 21.07 -3.85
CA GLU A 260 -30.17 19.83 -4.58
C GLU A 260 -30.09 18.59 -3.66
N ILE A 261 -29.17 18.57 -2.69
CA ILE A 261 -29.07 17.49 -1.71
C ILE A 261 -30.23 17.56 -0.74
N VAL A 262 -30.60 18.77 -0.28
CA VAL A 262 -31.76 19.00 0.57
C VAL A 262 -33.04 18.45 -0.07
N GLU A 263 -33.30 18.81 -1.35
CA GLU A 263 -34.45 18.32 -2.10
C GLU A 263 -34.49 16.78 -2.16
N LYS A 264 -33.37 16.16 -2.53
CA LYS A 264 -33.28 14.70 -2.59
C LYS A 264 -33.51 14.01 -1.24
N LEU A 265 -32.96 14.58 -0.16
CA LEU A 265 -33.13 14.01 1.18
C LEU A 265 -34.60 14.11 1.62
N LEU A 266 -35.27 15.25 1.38
CA LEU A 266 -36.71 15.43 1.69
C LEU A 266 -37.58 14.48 0.84
N GLU A 267 -37.30 14.31 -0.46
CA GLU A 267 -37.99 13.36 -1.33
C GLU A 267 -37.87 11.91 -0.82
N ASN A 268 -36.77 11.58 -0.10
CA ASN A 268 -36.53 10.27 0.49
C ASN A 268 -36.95 10.19 1.98
N GLY A 269 -37.72 11.15 2.47
CA GLY A 269 -38.35 11.11 3.79
C GLY A 269 -37.51 11.63 4.95
N ALA A 270 -36.49 12.46 4.69
CA ALA A 270 -35.79 13.18 5.74
C ALA A 270 -36.69 14.25 6.37
N GLU A 271 -36.58 14.44 7.68
CA GLU A 271 -37.38 15.41 8.50
C GLU A 271 -36.42 16.38 9.24
#